data_fa669a09e15a5cde280d01a478450996
#
_entry.id   fa669a09e15a5cde280d01a478450996
#
_cell.length_a   1.000
_cell.length_b   1.000
_cell.length_c   1.000
_cell.angle_alpha   90.00
_cell.angle_beta   90.00
_cell.angle_gamma   90.00
#
_symmetry.space_group_name_H-M   'P 1'
#
loop_
_entity.id
_entity.type
_entity.pdbx_description
1 polymer ?
#
loop_
_entity_poly.entity_id
_entity_poly.type
_entity_poly.pdbx_seq_one_letter_code
_entity_poly.pdbx_strand_id
1 'polypeptide(L)'
;RFSGCQCRYPTNNFGHCLHGGPQGWQYQVYEGQIVNDSTVTMTMHSPDGDANFPGAVTAVVTYTLTSDNAIDIKYEATTDKKTVINMTNHSYFNLSGDPTKPVTDHILYINADKYTPVDSTFMTTGEILDVKGTPMDFTQPHEIGRDITNFGFEQIKFANGFDHNWCLNTNGDDTQVAARVVVSVWKYTLTNRESRYTVVTSSTDQ
;
A
#
# COMPACT_ATOMS: atom_id res chain seq x y z
N ARG A 1 5.81 17.19 -12.84
CA ARG A 1 5.38 18.60 -13.08
C ARG A 1 4.32 18.59 -14.16
N PHE A 2 3.11 19.01 -13.85
CA PHE A 2 2.14 19.36 -14.87
C PHE A 2 2.61 20.66 -15.52
N SER A 3 2.80 20.69 -16.82
CA SER A 3 3.26 21.88 -17.54
C SER A 3 2.25 23.02 -17.32
N GLY A 4 2.64 24.05 -16.55
CA GLY A 4 1.89 25.29 -16.34
C GLY A 4 1.22 25.50 -14.99
N CYS A 5 1.17 24.52 -14.08
CA CYS A 5 0.59 24.72 -12.75
C CYS A 5 1.63 24.48 -11.66
N GLN A 6 1.93 25.51 -10.85
CA GLN A 6 2.64 25.35 -9.59
C GLN A 6 1.62 25.03 -8.48
N CYS A 7 1.07 23.81 -8.51
CA CYS A 7 0.21 23.36 -7.44
C CYS A 7 1.06 23.16 -6.17
N ARG A 8 0.76 23.95 -5.13
CA ARG A 8 1.29 23.69 -3.78
C ARG A 8 0.27 22.82 -3.07
N TYR A 9 0.61 21.56 -2.87
CA TYR A 9 -0.22 20.63 -2.10
C TYR A 9 -0.09 20.91 -0.60
N PRO A 10 -1.15 20.73 0.20
CA PRO A 10 -1.07 20.84 1.64
C PRO A 10 -0.13 19.75 2.19
N THR A 11 0.70 20.11 3.15
CA THR A 11 1.69 19.21 3.74
C THR A 11 1.27 18.76 5.13
N ASN A 12 1.49 17.49 5.45
CA ASN A 12 1.11 16.88 6.71
C ASN A 12 2.17 15.93 7.29
N ASN A 13 3.27 15.70 6.57
CA ASN A 13 4.35 14.83 7.01
C ASN A 13 5.69 15.33 6.49
N PHE A 14 6.60 15.76 7.36
CA PHE A 14 7.96 16.26 7.03
C PHE A 14 8.01 17.27 5.84
N GLY A 15 6.97 18.07 5.65
CA GLY A 15 6.87 18.99 4.51
C GLY A 15 6.34 18.34 3.23
N HIS A 16 5.92 17.09 3.25
CA HIS A 16 5.33 16.34 2.12
C HIS A 16 3.82 16.23 2.25
N CYS A 17 3.15 16.06 1.11
CA CYS A 17 1.72 15.74 1.04
C CYS A 17 1.55 14.21 1.09
N LEU A 18 1.45 13.66 2.30
CA LEU A 18 1.25 12.23 2.52
C LEU A 18 -0.22 11.88 2.36
N HIS A 19 -0.52 10.85 1.55
CA HIS A 19 -1.88 10.29 1.35
C HIS A 19 -2.95 11.33 0.98
N GLY A 20 -2.60 12.33 0.17
CA GLY A 20 -3.52 13.41 -0.20
C GLY A 20 -3.58 14.58 0.79
N GLY A 21 -2.69 14.59 1.79
CA GLY A 21 -2.59 15.68 2.77
C GLY A 21 -3.52 15.54 3.98
N PRO A 22 -3.67 16.60 4.79
CA PRO A 22 -4.37 16.53 6.08
C PRO A 22 -5.88 16.27 5.98
N GLN A 23 -6.45 16.38 4.79
CA GLN A 23 -7.85 16.10 4.49
C GLN A 23 -7.98 15.11 3.33
N GLY A 24 -7.02 14.20 3.18
CA GLY A 24 -7.03 13.19 2.12
C GLY A 24 -8.28 12.31 2.14
N TRP A 25 -8.47 11.56 1.08
CA TRP A 25 -9.70 10.78 0.85
C TRP A 25 -9.98 9.72 1.92
N GLN A 26 -9.00 9.29 2.67
CA GLN A 26 -9.16 8.40 3.83
C GLN A 26 -9.98 9.01 4.98
N TYR A 27 -10.14 10.34 5.01
CA TYR A 27 -10.94 11.06 6.02
C TYR A 27 -12.31 11.50 5.50
N GLN A 28 -12.63 11.20 4.23
CA GLN A 28 -13.89 11.59 3.62
C GLN A 28 -14.96 10.53 3.88
N VAL A 29 -16.23 10.97 3.88
CA VAL A 29 -17.37 10.06 3.93
C VAL A 29 -17.72 9.62 2.53
N TYR A 30 -17.80 8.30 2.34
CA TYR A 30 -18.19 7.69 1.08
C TYR A 30 -19.67 7.32 1.10
N GLU A 31 -20.35 7.44 -0.03
CA GLU A 31 -21.69 6.93 -0.23
C GLU A 31 -21.63 5.42 -0.47
N GLY A 32 -22.16 4.65 0.49
CA GLY A 32 -22.15 3.17 0.41
C GLY A 32 -23.40 2.63 -0.27
N GLN A 33 -23.24 1.65 -1.16
CA GLN A 33 -24.32 0.91 -1.79
C GLN A 33 -24.06 -0.60 -1.68
N ILE A 34 -25.02 -1.34 -1.12
CA ILE A 34 -25.03 -2.80 -1.16
C ILE A 34 -25.52 -3.22 -2.57
N VAL A 35 -24.64 -3.89 -3.32
CA VAL A 35 -24.93 -4.38 -4.67
C VAL A 35 -25.63 -5.75 -4.60
N ASN A 36 -25.13 -6.62 -3.75
CA ASN A 36 -25.69 -7.95 -3.44
C ASN A 36 -25.13 -8.45 -2.10
N ASP A 37 -25.38 -9.71 -1.74
CA ASP A 37 -25.02 -10.31 -0.45
C ASP A 37 -23.48 -10.38 -0.21
N SER A 38 -22.66 -10.23 -1.24
CA SER A 38 -21.19 -10.33 -1.15
C SER A 38 -20.46 -9.11 -1.69
N THR A 39 -21.18 -8.09 -2.19
CA THR A 39 -20.55 -6.94 -2.86
C THR A 39 -21.11 -5.62 -2.34
N VAL A 40 -20.21 -4.71 -2.02
CA VAL A 40 -20.51 -3.32 -1.67
C VAL A 40 -19.66 -2.37 -2.51
N THR A 41 -20.27 -1.27 -2.96
CA THR A 41 -19.56 -0.16 -3.58
C THR A 41 -19.56 1.06 -2.67
N MET A 42 -18.49 1.82 -2.71
CA MET A 42 -18.36 3.07 -1.98
C MET A 42 -17.90 4.15 -2.96
N THR A 43 -18.69 5.21 -3.09
CA THR A 43 -18.44 6.31 -4.02
C THR A 43 -18.07 7.58 -3.27
N MET A 44 -17.08 8.31 -3.77
CA MET A 44 -16.65 9.59 -3.25
C MET A 44 -16.50 10.60 -4.39
N HIS A 45 -16.88 11.84 -4.14
CA HIS A 45 -16.75 12.95 -5.06
C HIS A 45 -15.79 13.99 -4.49
N SER A 46 -14.68 14.21 -5.19
CA SER A 46 -13.69 15.24 -4.89
C SER A 46 -13.86 16.39 -5.88
N PRO A 47 -14.15 17.63 -5.42
CA PRO A 47 -14.33 18.76 -6.32
C PRO A 47 -13.01 19.20 -6.98
N ASP A 48 -13.11 19.92 -8.09
CA ASP A 48 -11.94 20.56 -8.72
C ASP A 48 -11.23 21.49 -7.72
N GLY A 49 -9.92 21.30 -7.56
CA GLY A 49 -9.10 22.07 -6.62
C GLY A 49 -9.06 21.50 -5.20
N ASP A 50 -9.68 20.37 -4.94
CA ASP A 50 -9.58 19.67 -3.65
C ASP A 50 -8.10 19.37 -3.34
N ALA A 51 -7.64 19.74 -2.13
CA ALA A 51 -6.24 19.71 -1.72
C ALA A 51 -5.27 20.28 -2.78
N ASN A 52 -5.73 21.25 -3.59
CA ASN A 52 -5.05 21.86 -4.73
C ASN A 52 -4.75 20.89 -5.89
N PHE A 53 -5.38 19.72 -5.95
CA PHE A 53 -5.33 18.86 -7.12
C PHE A 53 -6.31 19.34 -8.20
N PRO A 54 -5.89 19.40 -9.48
CA PRO A 54 -6.79 19.82 -10.56
C PRO A 54 -7.78 18.72 -10.90
N GLY A 55 -8.98 19.11 -11.31
CA GLY A 55 -10.05 18.24 -11.80
C GLY A 55 -10.99 17.75 -10.70
N ALA A 56 -12.27 17.72 -11.02
CA ALA A 56 -13.26 17.00 -10.23
C ALA A 56 -13.08 15.51 -10.45
N VAL A 57 -13.09 14.72 -9.38
CA VAL A 57 -12.89 13.27 -9.41
C VAL A 57 -14.09 12.57 -8.80
N THR A 58 -14.60 11.57 -9.49
CA THR A 58 -15.46 10.55 -8.89
C THR A 58 -14.66 9.28 -8.73
N ALA A 59 -14.48 8.83 -7.48
CA ALA A 59 -13.79 7.60 -7.15
C ALA A 59 -14.78 6.57 -6.61
N VAL A 60 -14.69 5.34 -7.11
CA VAL A 60 -15.51 4.20 -6.69
C VAL A 60 -14.59 3.08 -6.22
N VAL A 61 -14.86 2.58 -5.02
CA VAL A 61 -14.20 1.38 -4.48
C VAL A 61 -15.23 0.29 -4.34
N THR A 62 -14.98 -0.85 -4.96
CA THR A 62 -15.83 -2.03 -4.86
C THR A 62 -15.12 -3.11 -4.07
N TYR A 63 -15.78 -3.60 -3.02
CA TYR A 63 -15.35 -4.76 -2.26
C TYR A 63 -16.26 -5.94 -2.57
N THR A 64 -15.67 -7.07 -2.90
CA THR A 64 -16.42 -8.32 -3.14
C THR A 64 -15.80 -9.46 -2.33
N LEU A 65 -16.60 -10.12 -1.52
CA LEU A 65 -16.25 -11.40 -0.91
C LEU A 65 -16.53 -12.50 -1.93
N THR A 66 -15.49 -13.18 -2.38
CA THR A 66 -15.59 -14.22 -3.40
C THR A 66 -15.90 -15.59 -2.83
N SER A 67 -16.35 -16.53 -3.67
CA SER A 67 -16.68 -17.90 -3.25
C SER A 67 -15.50 -18.74 -2.83
N ASP A 68 -14.27 -18.33 -3.16
CA ASP A 68 -13.00 -18.97 -2.78
C ASP A 68 -12.34 -18.31 -1.55
N ASN A 69 -13.13 -17.54 -0.76
CA ASN A 69 -12.72 -16.86 0.46
C ASN A 69 -11.65 -15.77 0.23
N ALA A 70 -11.70 -15.10 -0.91
CA ALA A 70 -10.91 -13.91 -1.17
C ALA A 70 -11.74 -12.63 -1.00
N ILE A 71 -11.07 -11.53 -0.71
CA ILE A 71 -11.63 -10.18 -0.78
C ILE A 71 -11.04 -9.53 -2.03
N ASP A 72 -11.90 -9.26 -3.00
CA ASP A 72 -11.55 -8.53 -4.21
C ASP A 72 -11.82 -7.04 -4.01
N ILE A 73 -10.83 -6.19 -4.27
CA ILE A 73 -10.92 -4.74 -4.08
C ILE A 73 -10.61 -4.08 -5.42
N LYS A 74 -11.64 -3.47 -6.02
CA LYS A 74 -11.52 -2.76 -7.30
C LYS A 74 -11.61 -1.26 -7.08
N TYR A 75 -10.69 -0.51 -7.70
CA TYR A 75 -10.66 0.95 -7.72
C TYR A 75 -10.96 1.45 -9.11
N GLU A 76 -11.91 2.37 -9.22
CA GLU A 76 -12.24 3.07 -10.46
C GLU A 76 -12.32 4.56 -10.19
N ALA A 77 -11.79 5.37 -11.10
CA ALA A 77 -11.88 6.82 -10.99
C ALA A 77 -12.08 7.47 -12.34
N THR A 78 -12.91 8.50 -12.37
CA THR A 78 -13.10 9.38 -13.52
C THR A 78 -12.82 10.81 -13.14
N THR A 79 -12.36 11.61 -14.09
CA THR A 79 -12.04 13.03 -13.86
C THR A 79 -12.33 13.86 -15.11
N ASP A 80 -12.64 15.12 -14.91
CA ASP A 80 -12.88 16.09 -15.98
C ASP A 80 -11.60 16.82 -16.46
N LYS A 81 -10.47 16.67 -15.72
CA LYS A 81 -9.18 17.27 -16.05
C LYS A 81 -8.03 16.32 -15.80
N LYS A 82 -6.89 16.60 -16.41
CA LYS A 82 -5.65 15.86 -16.13
C LYS A 82 -5.23 16.05 -14.67
N THR A 83 -5.18 14.97 -13.92
CA THR A 83 -4.81 14.96 -12.49
C THR A 83 -3.96 13.74 -12.15
N VAL A 84 -3.58 13.61 -10.88
CA VAL A 84 -2.87 12.45 -10.33
C VAL A 84 -3.81 11.68 -9.42
N ILE A 85 -3.93 10.37 -9.66
CA ILE A 85 -4.70 9.46 -8.82
C ILE A 85 -3.84 8.23 -8.56
N ASN A 86 -3.68 7.88 -7.28
CA ASN A 86 -3.09 6.63 -6.84
C ASN A 86 -3.85 6.18 -5.59
N MET A 87 -4.60 5.08 -5.71
CA MET A 87 -5.47 4.56 -4.66
C MET A 87 -4.99 3.19 -4.22
N THR A 88 -5.07 2.93 -2.93
CA THR A 88 -4.76 1.62 -2.34
C THR A 88 -5.65 1.35 -1.13
N ASN A 89 -5.65 0.11 -0.65
CA ASN A 89 -6.14 -0.24 0.66
C ASN A 89 -4.95 -0.27 1.63
N HIS A 90 -5.07 0.41 2.76
CA HIS A 90 -4.01 0.51 3.76
C HIS A 90 -4.36 -0.28 5.03
N SER A 91 -5.01 -1.42 4.90
CA SER A 91 -5.31 -2.29 6.04
C SER A 91 -4.05 -2.97 6.55
N TYR A 92 -3.92 -3.03 7.88
CA TYR A 92 -2.87 -3.78 8.55
C TYR A 92 -3.41 -5.15 8.95
N PHE A 93 -2.66 -6.20 8.66
CA PHE A 93 -3.06 -7.57 8.93
C PHE A 93 -2.19 -8.20 10.01
N ASN A 94 -2.81 -8.74 11.04
CA ASN A 94 -2.18 -9.59 12.02
C ASN A 94 -2.88 -10.96 12.02
N LEU A 95 -2.23 -11.97 11.46
CA LEU A 95 -2.79 -13.31 11.31
C LEU A 95 -2.63 -14.18 12.56
N SER A 96 -2.04 -13.67 13.64
CA SER A 96 -1.90 -14.40 14.91
C SER A 96 -3.23 -14.59 15.63
N GLY A 97 -4.26 -13.81 15.27
CA GLY A 97 -5.55 -13.75 15.98
C GLY A 97 -5.49 -13.02 17.33
N ASP A 98 -4.33 -12.49 17.70
CA ASP A 98 -4.11 -11.73 18.92
C ASP A 98 -3.47 -10.37 18.56
N PRO A 99 -4.23 -9.26 18.62
CA PRO A 99 -3.74 -7.95 18.21
C PRO A 99 -2.65 -7.38 19.15
N THR A 100 -2.41 -8.00 20.30
CA THR A 100 -1.36 -7.58 21.23
C THR A 100 0.02 -8.17 20.89
N LYS A 101 0.07 -9.12 19.97
CA LYS A 101 1.31 -9.73 19.52
C LYS A 101 1.88 -9.03 18.30
N PRO A 102 3.20 -8.84 18.23
CA PRO A 102 3.84 -8.32 17.02
C PRO A 102 3.72 -9.34 15.88
N VAL A 103 3.83 -8.84 14.64
CA VAL A 103 3.81 -9.67 13.42
C VAL A 103 5.20 -10.17 13.01
N THR A 104 6.17 -10.10 13.89
CA THR A 104 7.57 -10.42 13.63
C THR A 104 7.81 -11.90 13.33
N ASP A 105 6.94 -12.79 13.82
CA ASP A 105 6.97 -14.24 13.58
C ASP A 105 6.23 -14.65 12.29
N HIS A 106 5.63 -13.70 11.58
CA HIS A 106 4.99 -13.97 10.31
C HIS A 106 6.05 -14.21 9.23
N ILE A 107 5.85 -15.26 8.45
CA ILE A 107 6.71 -15.60 7.32
C ILE A 107 6.19 -14.88 6.10
N LEU A 108 6.99 -13.96 5.56
CA LEU A 108 6.66 -13.13 4.41
C LEU A 108 7.44 -13.58 3.17
N TYR A 109 6.74 -13.60 2.04
CA TYR A 109 7.28 -13.71 0.69
C TYR A 109 6.78 -12.53 -0.13
N ILE A 110 7.64 -11.90 -0.92
CA ILE A 110 7.29 -10.85 -1.88
C ILE A 110 7.92 -11.19 -3.24
N ASN A 111 7.10 -11.23 -4.28
CA ASN A 111 7.53 -11.46 -5.66
C ASN A 111 8.05 -10.16 -6.27
N ALA A 112 9.20 -9.69 -5.79
CA ALA A 112 9.83 -8.46 -6.26
C ALA A 112 11.35 -8.56 -6.12
N ASP A 113 12.07 -8.26 -7.18
CA ASP A 113 13.54 -8.19 -7.19
C ASP A 113 14.07 -6.82 -6.83
N LYS A 114 13.17 -5.82 -6.76
CA LYS A 114 13.53 -4.41 -6.56
C LYS A 114 12.58 -3.72 -5.60
N TYR A 115 13.07 -2.63 -5.01
CA TYR A 115 12.29 -1.73 -4.16
C TYR A 115 12.65 -0.26 -4.42
N THR A 116 11.80 0.67 -3.98
CA THR A 116 12.08 2.10 -4.01
C THR A 116 12.63 2.54 -2.66
N PRO A 117 13.87 3.05 -2.58
CA PRO A 117 14.42 3.55 -1.33
C PRO A 117 13.77 4.88 -0.92
N VAL A 118 13.83 5.15 0.38
CA VAL A 118 13.36 6.39 0.99
C VAL A 118 14.50 7.16 1.61
N ASP A 119 14.35 8.48 1.73
CA ASP A 119 15.22 9.33 2.54
C ASP A 119 14.76 9.37 4.01
N SER A 120 15.46 10.14 4.84
CA SER A 120 15.14 10.30 6.26
C SER A 120 13.79 10.99 6.55
N THR A 121 13.09 11.47 5.54
CA THR A 121 11.75 12.04 5.61
C THR A 121 10.66 11.13 5.04
N PHE A 122 11.01 9.86 4.77
CA PHE A 122 10.16 8.84 4.15
C PHE A 122 9.75 9.15 2.70
N MET A 123 10.43 10.09 2.06
CA MET A 123 10.19 10.39 0.66
C MET A 123 11.02 9.46 -0.23
N THR A 124 10.38 8.89 -1.25
CA THR A 124 11.09 8.07 -2.25
C THR A 124 12.09 8.93 -3.02
N THR A 125 13.32 8.41 -3.17
CA THR A 125 14.43 9.13 -3.82
C THR A 125 14.29 9.20 -5.34
N GLY A 126 13.41 8.38 -5.92
CA GLY A 126 13.28 8.20 -7.37
C GLY A 126 14.20 7.09 -7.91
N GLU A 127 15.02 6.48 -7.08
CA GLU A 127 15.83 5.31 -7.42
C GLU A 127 15.00 4.03 -7.33
N ILE A 128 15.48 2.98 -8.00
CA ILE A 128 14.96 1.62 -7.89
C ILE A 128 16.17 0.73 -7.65
N LEU A 129 16.22 0.10 -6.47
CA LEU A 129 17.37 -0.70 -6.03
C LEU A 129 17.02 -2.19 -5.98
N ASP A 130 18.03 -3.04 -6.17
CA ASP A 130 17.88 -4.49 -6.05
C ASP A 130 17.72 -4.89 -4.58
N VAL A 131 16.81 -5.84 -4.30
CA VAL A 131 16.63 -6.40 -2.96
C VAL A 131 17.72 -7.41 -2.60
N LYS A 132 18.30 -8.08 -3.59
CA LYS A 132 19.25 -9.18 -3.42
C LYS A 132 20.44 -8.81 -2.55
N GLY A 133 20.67 -9.60 -1.51
CA GLY A 133 21.77 -9.39 -0.57
C GLY A 133 21.54 -8.27 0.44
N THR A 134 20.32 -7.77 0.55
CA THR A 134 19.91 -6.76 1.52
C THR A 134 18.83 -7.31 2.46
N PRO A 135 18.53 -6.64 3.58
CA PRO A 135 17.39 -6.97 4.43
C PRO A 135 16.02 -6.88 3.74
N MET A 136 15.95 -6.18 2.57
CA MET A 136 14.73 -6.02 1.78
C MET A 136 14.38 -7.25 0.93
N ASP A 137 15.22 -8.30 0.95
CA ASP A 137 15.04 -9.50 0.11
C ASP A 137 14.06 -10.49 0.73
N PHE A 138 12.80 -10.42 0.30
CA PHE A 138 11.73 -11.38 0.62
C PHE A 138 11.41 -12.31 -0.55
N THR A 139 12.31 -12.46 -1.52
CA THR A 139 12.13 -13.40 -2.65
C THR A 139 12.17 -14.87 -2.20
N GLN A 140 12.75 -15.13 -1.01
CA GLN A 140 12.62 -16.41 -0.32
C GLN A 140 11.85 -16.18 0.99
N PRO A 141 10.81 -16.99 1.27
CA PRO A 141 9.99 -16.81 2.47
C PRO A 141 10.80 -16.86 3.77
N HIS A 142 10.67 -15.87 4.62
CA HIS A 142 11.27 -15.87 5.96
C HIS A 142 10.50 -14.96 6.92
N GLU A 143 10.81 -15.07 8.21
CA GLU A 143 10.19 -14.25 9.25
C GLU A 143 10.51 -12.76 9.06
N ILE A 144 9.50 -11.91 9.23
CA ILE A 144 9.66 -10.44 9.20
C ILE A 144 10.67 -10.00 10.27
N GLY A 145 10.63 -10.63 11.43
CA GLY A 145 11.51 -10.34 12.56
C GLY A 145 12.99 -10.56 12.30
N ARG A 146 13.36 -11.34 11.28
CA ARG A 146 14.77 -11.66 10.99
C ARG A 146 15.63 -10.40 10.80
N ASP A 147 15.12 -9.42 10.09
CA ASP A 147 15.88 -8.24 9.68
C ASP A 147 15.25 -6.90 10.09
N ILE A 148 14.05 -6.90 10.69
CA ILE A 148 13.28 -5.68 10.99
C ILE A 148 14.03 -4.69 11.91
N THR A 149 14.95 -5.17 12.73
CA THR A 149 15.76 -4.36 13.65
C THR A 149 17.22 -4.19 13.17
N ASN A 150 17.50 -4.54 11.93
CA ASN A 150 18.84 -4.37 11.34
C ASN A 150 19.11 -2.89 11.02
N PHE A 151 19.20 -2.05 12.05
CA PHE A 151 19.43 -0.61 11.94
C PHE A 151 20.83 -0.24 11.40
N GLY A 152 21.69 -1.21 11.13
CA GLY A 152 22.90 -1.03 10.36
C GLY A 152 22.64 -0.80 8.88
N PHE A 153 21.49 -1.22 8.38
CA PHE A 153 21.02 -0.96 7.03
C PHE A 153 20.19 0.33 7.03
N GLU A 154 20.60 1.32 6.25
CA GLU A 154 20.07 2.69 6.29
C GLU A 154 18.54 2.75 6.09
N GLN A 155 18.00 1.94 5.18
CA GLN A 155 16.58 1.92 4.88
C GLN A 155 15.74 1.42 6.08
N ILE A 156 16.20 0.37 6.76
CA ILE A 156 15.56 -0.11 8.00
C ILE A 156 15.65 0.95 9.10
N LYS A 157 16.78 1.67 9.16
CA LYS A 157 16.96 2.76 10.14
C LYS A 157 16.01 3.93 9.86
N PHE A 158 15.85 4.35 8.61
CA PHE A 158 14.96 5.47 8.25
C PHE A 158 13.51 5.15 8.54
N ALA A 159 13.04 3.96 8.14
CA ALA A 159 11.66 3.54 8.30
C ALA A 159 11.33 2.95 9.70
N ASN A 160 12.34 2.84 10.59
CA ASN A 160 12.21 2.12 11.85
C ASN A 160 11.64 0.70 11.68
N GLY A 161 12.05 0.03 10.61
CA GLY A 161 11.57 -1.29 10.19
C GLY A 161 11.33 -1.34 8.69
N PHE A 162 10.30 -2.08 8.28
CA PHE A 162 9.89 -2.15 6.88
C PHE A 162 8.69 -1.23 6.63
N ASP A 163 8.89 -0.17 5.85
CA ASP A 163 7.84 0.73 5.36
C ASP A 163 8.23 1.20 3.95
N HIS A 164 8.32 0.24 3.04
CA HIS A 164 8.86 0.45 1.71
C HIS A 164 7.94 -0.11 0.63
N ASN A 165 8.16 0.35 -0.57
CA ASN A 165 7.49 -0.06 -1.76
C ASN A 165 8.34 -1.07 -2.55
N TRP A 166 7.83 -2.30 -2.75
CA TRP A 166 8.43 -3.32 -3.59
C TRP A 166 7.88 -3.27 -5.01
N CYS A 167 8.77 -3.29 -6.00
CA CYS A 167 8.41 -3.32 -7.42
C CYS A 167 8.10 -4.76 -7.82
N LEU A 168 6.82 -5.08 -7.95
CA LEU A 168 6.37 -6.45 -8.22
C LEU A 168 6.82 -6.96 -9.59
N ASN A 169 7.23 -8.23 -9.65
CA ASN A 169 7.59 -8.92 -10.88
C ASN A 169 6.37 -9.40 -11.69
N THR A 170 5.16 -9.25 -11.15
CA THR A 170 3.90 -9.72 -11.79
C THR A 170 3.55 -8.96 -13.06
N ASN A 171 4.12 -7.76 -13.27
CA ASN A 171 3.88 -6.92 -14.45
C ASN A 171 2.39 -6.71 -14.80
N GLY A 172 1.54 -6.67 -13.79
CA GLY A 172 0.10 -6.49 -13.95
C GLY A 172 -0.69 -7.79 -14.21
N ASP A 173 -0.05 -8.94 -14.12
CA ASP A 173 -0.70 -10.25 -14.19
C ASP A 173 -1.26 -10.63 -12.81
N ASP A 174 -2.58 -10.50 -12.64
CA ASP A 174 -3.31 -10.77 -11.40
C ASP A 174 -3.50 -12.28 -11.11
N THR A 175 -3.07 -13.14 -12.01
CA THR A 175 -3.03 -14.59 -11.77
C THR A 175 -1.82 -15.02 -10.97
N GLN A 176 -0.77 -14.17 -10.93
CA GLN A 176 0.45 -14.43 -10.17
C GLN A 176 0.33 -13.98 -8.72
N VAL A 177 1.00 -14.69 -7.83
CA VAL A 177 1.12 -14.28 -6.43
C VAL A 177 2.10 -13.12 -6.33
N ALA A 178 1.62 -11.97 -5.86
CA ALA A 178 2.43 -10.79 -5.59
C ALA A 178 3.14 -10.90 -4.23
N ALA A 179 2.39 -11.30 -3.19
CA ALA A 179 2.94 -11.53 -1.86
C ALA A 179 2.17 -12.63 -1.14
N ARG A 180 2.81 -13.23 -0.14
CA ARG A 180 2.20 -14.22 0.75
C ARG A 180 2.71 -14.05 2.17
N VAL A 181 1.78 -14.07 3.13
CA VAL A 181 2.08 -14.09 4.55
C VAL A 181 1.53 -15.37 5.16
N VAL A 182 2.32 -16.03 6.00
CA VAL A 182 1.94 -17.26 6.70
C VAL A 182 2.30 -17.12 8.17
N VAL A 183 1.40 -17.57 9.05
CA VAL A 183 1.66 -17.75 10.47
C VAL A 183 1.75 -19.24 10.79
N SER A 184 2.86 -19.64 11.39
CA SER A 184 3.17 -21.05 11.64
C SER A 184 2.23 -21.70 12.67
N VAL A 185 1.74 -20.95 13.64
CA VAL A 185 0.97 -21.48 14.78
C VAL A 185 -0.46 -21.88 14.40
N TRP A 186 -1.11 -21.14 13.46
CA TRP A 186 -2.53 -21.33 13.13
C TRP A 186 -2.80 -21.75 11.68
N LYS A 187 -1.76 -21.93 10.86
CA LYS A 187 -1.86 -22.26 9.43
C LYS A 187 -2.72 -21.28 8.61
N TYR A 188 -2.85 -20.04 9.05
CA TYR A 188 -3.48 -19.00 8.25
C TYR A 188 -2.51 -18.50 7.18
N THR A 189 -3.00 -18.29 5.99
CA THR A 189 -2.22 -17.74 4.88
C THR A 189 -3.01 -16.63 4.24
N LEU A 190 -2.40 -15.45 4.13
CA LEU A 190 -2.87 -14.38 3.28
C LEU A 190 -2.03 -14.39 2.01
N THR A 191 -2.68 -14.48 0.85
CA THR A 191 -2.02 -14.41 -0.45
C THR A 191 -2.57 -13.18 -1.17
N ASN A 192 -1.70 -12.28 -1.55
CA ASN A 192 -2.04 -11.11 -2.37
C ASN A 192 -1.76 -11.42 -3.84
N ARG A 193 -2.71 -11.08 -4.72
CA ARG A 193 -2.58 -11.08 -6.16
C ARG A 193 -3.00 -9.69 -6.64
N GLU A 194 -2.04 -8.88 -6.97
CA GLU A 194 -2.27 -7.49 -7.30
C GLU A 194 -1.93 -7.24 -8.78
N SER A 195 -2.88 -6.65 -9.49
CA SER A 195 -2.71 -6.35 -10.92
C SER A 195 -1.80 -5.15 -11.18
N ARG A 196 -1.53 -4.32 -10.17
CA ARG A 196 -0.67 -3.13 -10.32
C ARG A 196 0.05 -2.75 -9.02
N TYR A 197 1.35 -2.79 -9.03
CA TYR A 197 2.44 -1.96 -8.53
C TYR A 197 2.99 -2.13 -7.13
N THR A 198 2.31 -2.50 -6.04
CA THR A 198 3.04 -2.28 -4.78
C THR A 198 2.48 -3.06 -3.62
N VAL A 199 3.34 -3.86 -2.97
CA VAL A 199 3.10 -4.28 -1.60
C VAL A 199 3.79 -3.28 -0.69
N VAL A 200 3.02 -2.55 0.11
CA VAL A 200 3.54 -1.77 1.23
C VAL A 200 3.39 -2.63 2.47
N THR A 201 4.49 -2.89 3.17
CA THR A 201 4.45 -3.49 4.49
C THR A 201 4.92 -2.44 5.49
N SER A 202 4.06 -2.03 6.38
CA SER A 202 4.45 -1.28 7.57
C SER A 202 4.50 -2.22 8.76
N SER A 203 5.58 -2.17 9.50
CA SER A 203 5.80 -3.00 10.69
C SER A 203 5.83 -2.17 11.97
N THR A 204 5.46 -0.89 11.88
CA THR A 204 5.47 -0.02 13.05
C THR A 204 4.28 -0.37 13.94
N ASP A 205 4.56 -0.99 15.09
CA ASP A 205 3.67 -0.97 16.23
C ASP A 205 3.52 0.50 16.69
N GLN A 206 2.36 1.10 16.47
CA GLN A 206 1.92 2.28 17.21
C GLN A 206 0.80 1.90 18.14
#